data_4a8ac42c751a3bc6a2f4aa7e82b9d579
#
_entry.id   4a8ac42c751a3bc6a2f4aa7e82b9d579
#
_cell.length_a   1.000
_cell.length_b   1.000
_cell.length_c   1.000
_cell.angle_alpha   90.00
_cell.angle_beta   90.00
_cell.angle_gamma   90.00
#
_symmetry.space_group_name_H-M   'P 1'
#
loop_
_entity.id
_entity.type
_entity.pdbx_description
1 polymer ?
#
loop_
_entity_poly.entity_id
_entity_poly.type
_entity_poly.pdbx_seq_one_letter_code
_entity_poly.pdbx_strand_id
1 'polypeptide(L)'
;MIPINTLFIAGHAKLPTGMAAKNVYDSLTITAEIDKKYGVILEASCTLATEHGRDYVSSLLRGFSLQDGIEEPIRVLQHHYRGRAANALAAALKDLHLQYEHLKGKT
;
A
#
# COMPACT_ATOMS: atom_id res chain seq x y z
N MET A 1 -0.23 -23.29 1.80
CA MET A 1 -0.79 -23.32 0.43
C MET A 1 -0.93 -21.91 -0.10
N ILE A 2 -0.51 -21.69 -1.33
CA ILE A 2 -0.62 -20.37 -1.94
C ILE A 2 -2.02 -20.20 -2.52
N PRO A 3 -2.75 -19.15 -2.13
CA PRO A 3 -4.09 -18.94 -2.67
C PRO A 3 -4.00 -18.56 -4.16
N ILE A 4 -4.68 -19.33 -5.00
CA ILE A 4 -4.65 -19.09 -6.44
C ILE A 4 -5.65 -18.01 -6.87
N ASN A 5 -6.51 -17.57 -5.95
CA ASN A 5 -7.52 -16.54 -6.24
C ASN A 5 -7.07 -15.15 -5.85
N THR A 6 -5.81 -14.99 -5.47
CA THR A 6 -5.30 -13.70 -5.04
C THR A 6 -4.11 -13.28 -5.89
N LEU A 7 -3.84 -11.98 -5.85
CA LEU A 7 -2.65 -11.38 -6.44
C LEU A 7 -1.90 -10.62 -5.38
N PHE A 8 -0.58 -10.61 -5.50
CA PHE A 8 0.29 -9.83 -4.63
C PHE A 8 0.82 -8.66 -5.44
N ILE A 9 0.55 -7.45 -4.96
CA ILE A 9 0.93 -6.22 -5.66
C ILE A 9 1.75 -5.35 -4.72
N ALA A 10 2.75 -4.68 -5.25
CA ALA A 10 3.60 -3.80 -4.46
C ALA A 10 3.67 -2.41 -5.10
N GLY A 11 3.73 -1.39 -4.26
CA GLY A 11 3.95 -0.03 -4.69
C GLY A 11 5.05 0.60 -3.87
N HIS A 12 5.78 1.53 -4.46
CA HIS A 12 6.98 2.12 -3.86
C HIS A 12 6.94 3.63 -3.94
N ALA A 13 7.58 4.27 -2.97
CA ALA A 13 7.79 5.72 -2.98
C ALA A 13 9.11 6.03 -2.31
N LYS A 14 9.77 7.10 -2.74
CA LYS A 14 11.00 7.54 -2.09
C LYS A 14 10.67 8.18 -0.75
N LEU A 15 11.53 7.90 0.23
CA LEU A 15 11.42 8.56 1.52
C LEU A 15 12.03 9.97 1.43
N PRO A 16 11.51 10.91 2.22
CA PRO A 16 12.09 12.26 2.24
C PRO A 16 13.54 12.23 2.70
N THR A 17 14.30 13.21 2.21
CA THR A 17 15.68 13.38 2.59
C THR A 17 15.80 13.57 4.11
N GLY A 18 16.73 12.86 4.72
CA GLY A 18 16.95 12.90 6.16
C GLY A 18 16.16 11.87 6.92
N MET A 19 15.05 11.45 6.38
CA MET A 19 14.22 10.44 7.04
C MET A 19 14.82 9.06 6.92
N ALA A 20 15.43 8.78 5.76
CA ALA A 20 16.01 7.47 5.48
C ALA A 20 17.52 7.43 5.71
N ALA A 21 18.10 8.51 6.22
CA ALA A 21 19.56 8.65 6.25
C ALA A 21 20.25 7.55 7.04
N LYS A 22 19.61 7.03 8.05
CA LYS A 22 20.20 5.98 8.89
C LYS A 22 19.58 4.63 8.63
N ASN A 23 18.74 4.52 7.65
CA ASN A 23 17.97 3.30 7.41
C ASN A 23 18.61 2.50 6.27
N VAL A 24 18.30 1.22 6.28
CA VAL A 24 18.67 0.33 5.20
C VAL A 24 17.91 0.68 3.93
N TYR A 25 16.69 1.20 4.09
CA TYR A 25 15.81 1.49 2.96
C TYR A 25 15.79 2.99 2.67
N ASP A 26 15.94 3.36 1.41
CA ASP A 26 15.76 4.73 0.96
C ASP A 26 14.40 4.94 0.30
N SER A 27 13.57 3.91 0.27
CA SER A 27 12.22 3.97 -0.25
C SER A 27 11.27 3.25 0.69
N LEU A 28 10.00 3.62 0.59
CA LEU A 28 8.92 2.96 1.33
C LEU A 28 8.13 2.10 0.38
N THR A 29 7.82 0.87 0.81
CA THR A 29 7.06 -0.07 0.02
C THR A 29 5.78 -0.41 0.74
N ILE A 30 4.66 -0.45 0.00
CA ILE A 30 3.40 -1.03 0.47
C ILE A 30 3.13 -2.25 -0.39
N THR A 31 2.74 -3.33 0.25
CA THR A 31 2.31 -4.54 -0.45
C THR A 31 0.87 -4.82 -0.09
N ALA A 32 0.16 -5.46 -1.00
CA ALA A 32 -1.22 -5.85 -0.76
C ALA A 32 -1.50 -7.18 -1.43
N GLU A 33 -2.22 -8.01 -0.72
CA GLU A 33 -2.81 -9.21 -1.31
C GLU A 33 -4.26 -8.89 -1.59
N ILE A 34 -4.68 -9.05 -2.83
CA ILE A 34 -6.03 -8.70 -3.25
C ILE A 34 -6.69 -9.90 -3.90
N ASP A 35 -8.02 -9.94 -3.86
CA ASP A 35 -8.72 -10.96 -4.61
C ASP A 35 -8.72 -10.61 -6.10
N LYS A 36 -8.63 -11.62 -6.96
CA LYS A 36 -8.53 -11.40 -8.39
C LYS A 36 -9.80 -10.85 -9.00
N LYS A 37 -10.94 -11.21 -8.42
CA LYS A 37 -12.23 -10.91 -9.05
C LYS A 37 -12.63 -9.46 -8.85
N TYR A 38 -12.52 -8.98 -7.63
CA TYR A 38 -13.02 -7.64 -7.29
C TYR A 38 -11.94 -6.65 -6.92
N GLY A 39 -10.69 -7.11 -6.77
CA GLY A 39 -9.59 -6.25 -6.38
C GLY A 39 -9.66 -5.77 -4.95
N VAL A 40 -10.37 -6.49 -4.09
CA VAL A 40 -10.50 -6.12 -2.68
C VAL A 40 -9.22 -6.44 -1.94
N ILE A 41 -8.74 -5.48 -1.16
CA ILE A 41 -7.54 -5.67 -0.34
C ILE A 41 -7.89 -6.59 0.83
N LEU A 42 -7.26 -7.76 0.85
CA LEU A 42 -7.45 -8.76 1.90
C LEU A 42 -6.45 -8.57 3.03
N GLU A 43 -5.23 -8.21 2.67
CA GLU A 43 -4.14 -8.02 3.61
C GLU A 43 -3.17 -7.00 3.02
N ALA A 44 -2.54 -6.22 3.87
CA ALA A 44 -1.55 -5.25 3.42
C ALA A 44 -0.42 -5.17 4.42
N SER A 45 0.75 -4.74 3.94
CA SER A 45 1.89 -4.49 4.81
C SER A 45 2.70 -3.35 4.20
N CYS A 46 3.68 -2.87 4.96
CA CYS A 46 4.53 -1.79 4.50
C CYS A 46 5.83 -1.81 5.27
N THR A 47 6.82 -1.05 4.79
CA THR A 47 8.14 -1.06 5.41
C THR A 47 8.26 0.02 6.49
N LEU A 48 7.31 0.03 7.43
CA LEU A 48 7.43 0.84 8.63
C LEU A 48 8.21 0.08 9.68
N ALA A 49 8.87 0.84 10.57
CA ALA A 49 9.78 0.25 11.54
C ALA A 49 9.07 -0.58 12.59
N THR A 50 7.86 -0.20 13.00
CA THR A 50 7.17 -0.89 14.07
C THR A 50 6.11 -1.84 13.55
N GLU A 51 5.98 -2.98 14.20
CA GLU A 51 4.93 -3.93 13.86
C GLU A 51 3.55 -3.30 14.02
N HIS A 52 3.37 -2.53 15.09
CA HIS A 52 2.10 -1.85 15.34
C HIS A 52 1.74 -0.90 14.20
N GLY A 53 2.72 -0.15 13.69
CA GLY A 53 2.49 0.75 12.56
C GLY A 53 2.08 -0.01 11.31
N ARG A 54 2.78 -1.12 11.02
CA ARG A 54 2.43 -1.94 9.87
C ARG A 54 1.04 -2.53 9.99
N ASP A 55 0.69 -3.02 11.16
CA ASP A 55 -0.64 -3.60 11.41
C ASP A 55 -1.73 -2.55 11.30
N TYR A 56 -1.45 -1.35 11.78
CA TYR A 56 -2.43 -0.26 11.71
C TYR A 56 -2.73 0.11 10.26
N VAL A 57 -1.68 0.27 9.45
CA VAL A 57 -1.86 0.57 8.03
C VAL A 57 -2.64 -0.55 7.34
N SER A 58 -2.33 -1.80 7.65
CA SER A 58 -3.07 -2.93 7.08
C SER A 58 -4.55 -2.83 7.43
N SER A 59 -4.88 -2.52 8.68
CA SER A 59 -6.26 -2.45 9.11
C SER A 59 -7.02 -1.31 8.43
N LEU A 60 -6.33 -0.22 8.10
CA LEU A 60 -6.95 0.89 7.39
C LEU A 60 -7.29 0.54 5.95
N LEU A 61 -6.48 -0.29 5.32
CA LEU A 61 -6.60 -0.56 3.89
C LEU A 61 -7.46 -1.78 3.57
N ARG A 62 -7.58 -2.72 4.49
CA ARG A 62 -8.36 -3.93 4.23
C ARG A 62 -9.82 -3.60 3.93
N GLY A 63 -10.35 -4.25 2.92
CA GLY A 63 -11.75 -4.11 2.55
C GLY A 63 -12.00 -3.13 1.42
N PHE A 64 -11.05 -2.27 1.10
CA PHE A 64 -11.20 -1.40 -0.06
C PHE A 64 -10.95 -2.17 -1.35
N SER A 65 -11.70 -1.86 -2.38
CA SER A 65 -11.50 -2.45 -3.69
C SER A 65 -10.72 -1.49 -4.58
N LEU A 66 -9.64 -2.00 -5.17
CA LEU A 66 -8.86 -1.19 -6.11
C LEU A 66 -9.64 -0.88 -7.38
N GLN A 67 -10.71 -1.62 -7.67
CA GLN A 67 -11.58 -1.31 -8.81
C GLN A 67 -12.34 -0.01 -8.61
N ASP A 68 -12.57 0.38 -7.37
CA ASP A 68 -13.30 1.61 -7.05
C ASP A 68 -12.40 2.85 -7.04
N GLY A 69 -11.12 2.68 -7.39
CA GLY A 69 -10.17 3.78 -7.36
C GLY A 69 -9.34 3.77 -6.10
N ILE A 70 -8.50 4.78 -5.95
CA ILE A 70 -7.58 4.85 -4.82
C ILE A 70 -7.81 6.07 -3.94
N GLU A 71 -8.71 6.95 -4.35
CA GLU A 71 -8.92 8.23 -3.65
C GLU A 71 -9.38 8.02 -2.21
N GLU A 72 -10.31 7.10 -2.01
CA GLU A 72 -10.86 6.87 -0.68
C GLU A 72 -9.85 6.24 0.27
N PRO A 73 -9.15 5.16 -0.14
CA PRO A 73 -8.08 4.63 0.72
C PRO A 73 -7.00 5.64 1.06
N ILE A 74 -6.62 6.49 0.10
CA ILE A 74 -5.62 7.52 0.37
C ILE A 74 -6.15 8.52 1.39
N ARG A 75 -7.39 8.93 1.24
CA ARG A 75 -7.99 9.88 2.17
C ARG A 75 -8.05 9.30 3.59
N VAL A 76 -8.46 8.05 3.71
CA VAL A 76 -8.49 7.38 5.02
C VAL A 76 -7.10 7.30 5.62
N LEU A 77 -6.12 6.91 4.81
CA LEU A 77 -4.75 6.80 5.27
C LEU A 77 -4.22 8.14 5.76
N GLN A 78 -4.43 9.20 4.99
CA GLN A 78 -3.94 10.53 5.35
C GLN A 78 -4.65 11.09 6.59
N HIS A 79 -5.91 10.73 6.78
CA HIS A 79 -6.66 11.20 7.93
C HIS A 79 -6.23 10.51 9.21
N HIS A 80 -5.95 9.22 9.14
CA HIS A 80 -5.69 8.41 10.34
C HIS A 80 -4.21 8.24 10.66
N TYR A 81 -3.34 8.21 9.66
CA TYR A 81 -1.91 8.06 9.91
C TYR A 81 -1.27 9.45 10.01
N ARG A 82 -0.77 9.77 11.21
CA ARG A 82 -0.18 11.08 11.50
C ARG A 82 1.30 10.88 11.80
N GLY A 83 2.14 10.99 10.81
CA GLY A 83 3.57 10.82 10.97
C GLY A 83 4.31 11.27 9.74
N ARG A 84 5.65 11.28 9.83
CA ARG A 84 6.49 11.77 8.75
C ARG A 84 6.36 10.95 7.47
N ALA A 85 6.01 9.68 7.60
CA ALA A 85 5.90 8.81 6.45
C ALA A 85 4.55 8.94 5.72
N ALA A 86 3.65 9.80 6.19
CA ALA A 86 2.30 9.87 5.64
C ALA A 86 2.28 10.12 4.14
N ASN A 87 3.09 11.08 3.66
CA ASN A 87 3.11 11.39 2.23
C ASN A 87 3.73 10.26 1.42
N ALA A 88 4.77 9.61 1.95
CA ALA A 88 5.39 8.48 1.27
C ALA A 88 4.44 7.30 1.21
N LEU A 89 3.67 7.06 2.27
CA LEU A 89 2.65 6.01 2.27
C LEU A 89 1.59 6.26 1.21
N ALA A 90 1.12 7.50 1.11
CA ALA A 90 0.13 7.85 0.09
C ALA A 90 0.68 7.68 -1.32
N ALA A 91 1.92 8.10 -1.54
CA ALA A 91 2.56 7.95 -2.84
C ALA A 91 2.78 6.49 -3.21
N ALA A 92 3.19 5.67 -2.24
CA ALA A 92 3.37 4.24 -2.47
C ALA A 92 2.04 3.56 -2.79
N LEU A 93 0.98 3.99 -2.14
CA LEU A 93 -0.35 3.44 -2.40
C LEU A 93 -0.84 3.81 -3.79
N LYS A 94 -0.55 5.03 -4.25
CA LYS A 94 -0.87 5.43 -5.62
C LYS A 94 -0.11 4.58 -6.63
N ASP A 95 1.16 4.31 -6.36
CA ASP A 95 1.95 3.45 -7.23
C ASP A 95 1.40 2.03 -7.26
N LEU A 96 1.00 1.51 -6.11
CA LEU A 96 0.37 0.19 -6.04
C LEU A 96 -0.88 0.12 -6.91
N HIS A 97 -1.72 1.15 -6.85
CA HIS A 97 -2.92 1.21 -7.68
C HIS A 97 -2.56 1.26 -9.16
N LEU A 98 -1.49 1.97 -9.49
CA LEU A 98 -1.03 2.04 -10.87
C LEU A 98 -0.62 0.66 -11.38
N GLN A 99 0.08 -0.13 -10.55
CA GLN A 99 0.43 -1.49 -10.92
C GLN A 99 -0.82 -2.34 -11.16
N TYR A 100 -1.84 -2.16 -10.33
CA TYR A 100 -3.10 -2.86 -10.50
C TYR A 100 -3.77 -2.49 -11.83
N GLU A 101 -3.78 -1.20 -12.16
CA GLU A 101 -4.38 -0.74 -13.41
C GLU A 101 -3.63 -1.28 -14.63
N HIS A 102 -2.31 -1.41 -14.54
CA HIS A 102 -1.52 -2.00 -15.60
C HIS A 102 -1.89 -3.46 -15.84
N LEU A 103 -2.15 -4.20 -14.76
CA LEU A 103 -2.57 -5.59 -14.90
C LEU A 103 -3.91 -5.69 -15.61
N LYS A 104 -4.86 -4.83 -15.25
CA LYS A 104 -6.17 -4.82 -15.89
C LYS A 104 -6.07 -4.44 -17.36
N GLY A 105 -5.20 -3.50 -17.68
CA GLY A 105 -5.04 -3.04 -19.05
C GLY A 105 -4.49 -4.08 -19.99
N LYS A 106 -3.93 -5.17 -19.46
CA LYS A 106 -3.35 -6.23 -20.28
C LYS A 106 -4.30 -7.38 -20.58
N THR A 107 -5.48 -7.34 -20.02
CA THR A 107 -6.47 -8.41 -20.26
C THR A 107 -7.52 -8.05 -21.32
#